data_2c009647ec5f4095c2398e91e793f488
#
_entry.id   2c009647ec5f4095c2398e91e793f488
#
_cell.length_a   1.000
_cell.length_b   1.000
_cell.length_c   1.000
_cell.angle_alpha   90.00
_cell.angle_beta   90.00
_cell.angle_gamma   90.00
#
_symmetry.space_group_name_H-M   'P 1'
#
loop_
_entity.id
_entity.type
_entity.pdbx_description
1 polymer ?
#
loop_
_entity_poly.entity_id
_entity_poly.type
_entity_poly.pdbx_seq_one_letter_code
_entity_poly.pdbx_strand_id
1 'polypeptide(L)'
;MIRRICLKTLVLFVVFNVLFAFIAPQSWLGRASLYNLVFPGRPRLPWGENPDRAYNLTLNNLDAMFAAHEIAASPKPADEFRVVLIGDSSTWGFLLRPEETLSAQLNAMQLKAKDSRRVRVYNLGYPDFSLSKDTLIMQRAMGYQPDLVVWLVTLRSFPISTQMHPLVQANQTDPAPTDRWFWSQRRNLADLLRLQLYGVPWATTGIDQVYSADYVRWQNDLDPDDTFQTLKPPTLNRADLALDVIGQAKQIAGTTPLLIVNEPMAIATGKNSDIRYNFFYPRWAYDQYRVLMTEQAQQKNWRYVDLWNAIPAAEFFCWACPVMSTRYWS
;
A
#
# COMPACT_ATOMS: atom_id res chain seq x y z
N MET A 1 35.32 18.02 38.09
CA MET A 1 35.09 16.80 37.30
C MET A 1 33.78 16.91 36.50
N ILE A 2 32.62 17.11 37.10
CA ILE A 2 31.29 17.19 36.46
C ILE A 2 31.24 18.23 35.33
N ARG A 3 31.73 19.48 35.55
CA ARG A 3 31.74 20.55 34.53
C ARG A 3 32.47 20.14 33.22
N ARG A 4 33.58 19.39 33.34
CA ARG A 4 34.34 18.89 32.18
C ARG A 4 33.57 17.79 31.43
N ILE A 5 32.84 16.94 32.18
CA ILE A 5 32.00 15.88 31.58
C ILE A 5 30.84 16.54 30.81
N CYS A 6 30.10 17.46 31.45
CA CYS A 6 29.01 18.17 30.83
C CYS A 6 29.45 18.93 29.55
N LEU A 7 30.60 19.59 29.60
CA LEU A 7 31.12 20.30 28.43
C LEU A 7 31.48 19.34 27.31
N LYS A 8 32.14 18.22 27.59
CA LYS A 8 32.46 17.20 26.58
C LYS A 8 31.18 16.61 25.96
N THR A 9 30.20 16.29 26.81
CA THR A 9 28.90 15.76 26.33
C THR A 9 28.19 16.74 25.44
N LEU A 10 28.15 18.02 25.80
CA LEU A 10 27.56 19.08 24.98
C LEU A 10 28.27 19.21 23.63
N VAL A 11 29.61 19.24 23.63
CA VAL A 11 30.39 19.33 22.38
C VAL A 11 30.13 18.11 21.50
N LEU A 12 30.16 16.91 22.05
CA LEU A 12 29.86 15.68 21.30
C LEU A 12 28.42 15.69 20.74
N PHE A 13 27.46 16.13 21.55
CA PHE A 13 26.07 16.25 21.10
C PHE A 13 25.94 17.20 19.89
N VAL A 14 26.57 18.39 19.95
CA VAL A 14 26.55 19.34 18.85
C VAL A 14 27.25 18.77 17.60
N VAL A 15 28.44 18.17 17.78
CA VAL A 15 29.17 17.54 16.67
C VAL A 15 28.37 16.45 16.00
N PHE A 16 27.77 15.53 16.78
CA PHE A 16 26.95 14.46 16.23
C PHE A 16 25.70 14.98 15.54
N ASN A 17 25.05 16.04 16.06
CA ASN A 17 23.91 16.66 15.38
C ASN A 17 24.31 17.27 14.04
N VAL A 18 25.43 17.99 13.99
CA VAL A 18 25.95 18.56 12.74
C VAL A 18 26.26 17.45 11.73
N LEU A 19 26.97 16.41 12.16
CA LEU A 19 27.28 15.27 11.30
C LEU A 19 26.00 14.58 10.81
N PHE A 20 25.02 14.38 11.71
CA PHE A 20 23.73 13.77 11.36
C PHE A 20 22.97 14.60 10.33
N ALA A 21 22.97 15.92 10.46
CA ALA A 21 22.32 16.83 9.51
C ALA A 21 22.95 16.74 8.10
N PHE A 22 24.28 16.65 8.01
CA PHE A 22 24.99 16.57 6.73
C PHE A 22 24.94 15.17 6.10
N ILE A 23 25.12 14.13 6.89
CA ILE A 23 25.21 12.73 6.40
C ILE A 23 23.81 12.17 6.10
N ALA A 24 22.75 12.71 6.75
CA ALA A 24 21.39 12.22 6.67
C ALA A 24 21.30 10.67 6.77
N PRO A 25 21.80 10.05 7.88
CA PRO A 25 22.06 8.62 7.95
C PRO A 25 20.80 7.75 7.80
N GLN A 26 19.62 8.34 7.97
CA GLN A 26 18.36 7.61 7.78
C GLN A 26 18.16 7.12 6.34
N SER A 27 18.66 7.84 5.34
CA SER A 27 18.50 7.46 3.93
C SER A 27 19.24 6.17 3.59
N TRP A 28 20.39 5.90 4.21
CA TRP A 28 21.14 4.66 3.99
C TRP A 28 20.89 3.60 5.07
N LEU A 29 20.65 3.99 6.33
CA LEU A 29 20.21 3.05 7.38
C LEU A 29 18.86 2.42 7.04
N GLY A 30 17.97 3.16 6.39
CA GLY A 30 16.69 2.63 5.90
C GLY A 30 16.88 1.51 4.86
N ARG A 31 18.00 1.47 4.14
CA ARG A 31 18.31 0.43 3.16
C ARG A 31 18.91 -0.83 3.77
N ALA A 32 19.42 -0.76 4.99
CA ALA A 32 19.92 -1.91 5.73
C ALA A 32 18.77 -2.55 6.49
N SER A 33 18.54 -3.84 6.29
CA SER A 33 17.51 -4.59 6.99
C SER A 33 18.09 -5.82 7.66
N LEU A 34 18.14 -5.83 8.99
CA LEU A 34 18.49 -7.02 9.74
C LEU A 34 17.46 -8.14 9.50
N TYR A 35 16.22 -7.77 9.27
CA TYR A 35 15.15 -8.70 8.93
C TYR A 35 15.49 -9.50 7.67
N ASN A 36 15.88 -8.82 6.59
CA ASN A 36 16.21 -9.47 5.32
C ASN A 36 17.56 -10.21 5.35
N LEU A 37 18.43 -9.94 6.33
CA LEU A 37 19.67 -10.70 6.52
C LEU A 37 19.42 -12.07 7.17
N VAL A 38 18.38 -12.18 7.99
CA VAL A 38 18.08 -13.39 8.78
C VAL A 38 16.88 -14.15 8.22
N PHE A 39 15.92 -13.44 7.62
CA PHE A 39 14.66 -13.97 7.10
C PHE A 39 14.44 -13.54 5.65
N PRO A 40 13.55 -14.24 4.90
CA PRO A 40 13.30 -13.93 3.49
C PRO A 40 12.58 -12.61 3.23
N GLY A 41 12.37 -11.78 4.22
CA GLY A 41 11.65 -10.51 4.12
C GLY A 41 10.15 -10.65 4.43
N ARG A 42 9.48 -9.51 4.52
CA ARG A 42 8.03 -9.44 4.77
C ARG A 42 7.26 -9.57 3.46
N PRO A 43 6.16 -10.34 3.42
CA PRO A 43 5.33 -10.45 2.21
C PRO A 43 4.48 -9.20 1.94
N ARG A 44 4.39 -8.26 2.90
CA ARG A 44 3.65 -7.01 2.82
C ARG A 44 4.49 -5.84 3.32
N LEU A 45 4.26 -4.63 2.80
CA LEU A 45 4.87 -3.43 3.34
C LEU A 45 4.46 -3.23 4.81
N PRO A 46 5.39 -2.83 5.69
CA PRO A 46 5.06 -2.60 7.10
C PRO A 46 4.05 -1.47 7.24
N TRP A 47 2.94 -1.75 7.89
CA TRP A 47 1.89 -0.79 8.21
C TRP A 47 1.24 -1.15 9.54
N GLY A 48 0.95 -0.15 10.37
CA GLY A 48 0.26 -0.33 11.63
C GLY A 48 -0.37 0.97 12.10
N GLU A 49 -1.69 0.99 12.12
CA GLU A 49 -2.45 2.17 12.53
C GLU A 49 -2.40 2.38 14.05
N ASN A 50 -2.46 1.29 14.80
CA ASN A 50 -2.41 1.31 16.26
C ASN A 50 -1.31 0.37 16.76
N PRO A 51 -0.17 0.91 17.23
CA PRO A 51 0.96 0.09 17.70
C PRO A 51 0.61 -0.78 18.92
N ASP A 52 -0.43 -0.45 19.69
CA ASP A 52 -0.88 -1.25 20.83
C ASP A 52 -1.66 -2.51 20.38
N ARG A 53 -2.15 -2.51 19.16
CA ARG A 53 -2.95 -3.60 18.58
C ARG A 53 -2.31 -4.25 17.34
N ALA A 54 -1.32 -3.62 16.74
CA ALA A 54 -0.64 -4.09 15.54
C ALA A 54 0.87 -4.20 15.79
N TYR A 55 1.45 -5.29 15.39
CA TYR A 55 2.90 -5.51 15.47
C TYR A 55 3.66 -4.91 14.27
N ASN A 56 2.95 -4.43 13.27
CA ASN A 56 3.50 -3.63 12.17
C ASN A 56 3.59 -2.15 12.57
N LEU A 57 4.58 -1.45 12.03
CA LEU A 57 4.79 -0.03 12.25
C LEU A 57 4.57 0.74 10.96
N THR A 58 3.81 1.82 11.02
CA THR A 58 3.74 2.80 9.93
C THR A 58 5.00 3.64 9.97
N LEU A 59 5.86 3.52 8.98
CA LEU A 59 7.17 4.18 8.97
C LEU A 59 7.16 5.49 8.19
N ASN A 60 6.31 5.65 7.20
CA ASN A 60 6.32 6.74 6.21
C ASN A 60 7.71 6.98 5.57
N ASN A 61 8.57 5.97 5.63
CA ASN A 61 9.91 5.95 5.06
C ASN A 61 10.00 4.80 4.06
N LEU A 62 9.89 5.12 2.77
CA LEU A 62 9.87 4.13 1.70
C LEU A 62 11.11 3.25 1.64
N ASP A 63 12.29 3.81 1.87
CA ASP A 63 13.54 3.02 1.85
C ASP A 63 13.52 1.93 2.92
N ALA A 64 13.07 2.26 4.14
CA ALA A 64 12.95 1.31 5.23
C ALA A 64 11.84 0.27 4.99
N MET A 65 10.71 0.71 4.43
CA MET A 65 9.58 -0.17 4.11
C MET A 65 9.99 -1.21 3.06
N PHE A 66 10.62 -0.77 1.98
CA PHE A 66 11.10 -1.68 0.93
C PHE A 66 12.26 -2.56 1.40
N ALA A 67 13.19 -2.03 2.20
CA ALA A 67 14.27 -2.82 2.76
C ALA A 67 13.78 -3.97 3.65
N ALA A 68 12.62 -3.82 4.30
CA ALA A 68 12.00 -4.88 5.09
C ALA A 68 11.16 -5.87 4.26
N HIS A 69 10.88 -5.57 2.99
CA HIS A 69 10.01 -6.37 2.14
C HIS A 69 10.78 -7.46 1.38
N GLU A 70 10.13 -8.61 1.12
CA GLU A 70 10.74 -9.76 0.41
C GLU A 70 11.28 -9.42 -0.99
N ILE A 71 10.78 -8.39 -1.66
CA ILE A 71 11.27 -7.93 -2.96
C ILE A 71 12.73 -7.44 -2.90
N ALA A 72 13.16 -6.98 -1.73
CA ALA A 72 14.52 -6.50 -1.50
C ALA A 72 15.47 -7.59 -0.99
N ALA A 73 14.96 -8.78 -0.65
CA ALA A 73 15.73 -9.85 -0.03
C ALA A 73 16.83 -10.41 -0.94
N SER A 74 16.61 -10.38 -2.26
CA SER A 74 17.59 -10.86 -3.23
C SER A 74 17.48 -10.13 -4.59
N PRO A 75 18.55 -10.08 -5.37
CA PRO A 75 18.47 -9.66 -6.76
C PRO A 75 17.44 -10.47 -7.54
N LYS A 76 16.85 -9.89 -8.58
CA LYS A 76 15.88 -10.59 -9.45
C LYS A 76 16.56 -11.80 -10.14
N PRO A 77 16.06 -13.04 -9.94
CA PRO A 77 16.54 -14.21 -10.66
C PRO A 77 16.25 -14.10 -12.18
N ALA A 78 17.11 -14.69 -13.00
CA ALA A 78 16.96 -14.64 -14.45
C ALA A 78 15.70 -15.39 -14.95
N ASP A 79 15.26 -16.40 -14.23
CA ASP A 79 14.06 -17.20 -14.51
C ASP A 79 12.76 -16.60 -13.89
N GLU A 80 12.84 -15.44 -13.26
CA GLU A 80 11.70 -14.78 -12.64
C GLU A 80 11.03 -13.78 -13.58
N PHE A 81 9.72 -13.93 -13.77
CA PHE A 81 8.84 -12.89 -14.29
C PHE A 81 8.23 -12.16 -13.10
N ARG A 82 8.77 -10.99 -12.79
CA ARG A 82 8.42 -10.20 -11.60
C ARG A 82 7.17 -9.38 -11.83
N VAL A 83 6.14 -9.64 -11.01
CA VAL A 83 4.90 -8.85 -10.98
C VAL A 83 4.82 -8.11 -9.65
N VAL A 84 4.50 -6.83 -9.69
CA VAL A 84 4.19 -6.05 -8.48
C VAL A 84 2.71 -5.69 -8.46
N LEU A 85 2.04 -5.94 -7.34
CA LEU A 85 0.69 -5.49 -7.06
C LEU A 85 0.77 -4.20 -6.26
N ILE A 86 0.08 -3.16 -6.71
CA ILE A 86 -0.02 -1.86 -6.05
C ILE A 86 -1.48 -1.55 -5.85
N GLY A 87 -1.83 -0.93 -4.74
CA GLY A 87 -3.20 -0.57 -4.40
C GLY A 87 -3.35 -0.25 -2.92
N ASP A 88 -4.56 -0.30 -2.45
CA ASP A 88 -4.94 0.09 -1.08
C ASP A 88 -4.93 -1.08 -0.08
N SER A 89 -5.79 -0.99 0.94
CA SER A 89 -5.94 -1.98 2.01
C SER A 89 -6.42 -3.34 1.51
N SER A 90 -7.17 -3.40 0.41
CA SER A 90 -7.62 -4.65 -0.20
C SER A 90 -6.45 -5.40 -0.81
N THR A 91 -5.60 -4.70 -1.55
CA THR A 91 -4.37 -5.24 -2.13
C THR A 91 -3.38 -5.64 -1.05
N TRP A 92 -3.23 -4.83 0.00
CA TRP A 92 -2.37 -5.16 1.15
C TRP A 92 -2.85 -6.43 1.86
N GLY A 93 -4.14 -6.72 1.81
CA GLY A 93 -4.77 -7.84 2.49
C GLY A 93 -5.12 -7.51 3.94
N PHE A 94 -5.80 -6.37 4.15
CA PHE A 94 -6.34 -5.98 5.45
C PHE A 94 -7.27 -7.06 5.97
N LEU A 95 -7.08 -7.50 7.21
CA LEU A 95 -7.78 -8.60 7.87
C LEU A 95 -7.50 -10.00 7.31
N LEU A 96 -6.61 -10.14 6.34
CA LEU A 96 -6.20 -11.43 5.80
C LEU A 96 -4.88 -11.90 6.42
N ARG A 97 -4.72 -13.20 6.52
CA ARG A 97 -3.41 -13.79 6.78
C ARG A 97 -2.51 -13.66 5.55
N PRO A 98 -1.18 -13.75 5.70
CA PRO A 98 -0.27 -13.64 4.56
C PRO A 98 -0.60 -14.58 3.41
N GLU A 99 -0.96 -15.83 3.71
CA GLU A 99 -1.31 -16.88 2.73
C GLU A 99 -2.66 -16.65 2.04
N GLU A 100 -3.53 -15.82 2.60
CA GLU A 100 -4.86 -15.51 2.06
C GLU A 100 -4.83 -14.30 1.10
N THR A 101 -3.71 -13.58 1.04
CA THR A 101 -3.59 -12.39 0.17
C THR A 101 -3.60 -12.75 -1.31
N LEU A 102 -4.07 -11.84 -2.15
CA LEU A 102 -4.10 -12.03 -3.60
C LEU A 102 -2.73 -12.43 -4.16
N SER A 103 -1.65 -11.81 -3.69
CA SER A 103 -0.29 -12.15 -4.12
C SER A 103 0.11 -13.57 -3.74
N ALA A 104 -0.24 -14.02 -2.54
CA ALA A 104 0.05 -15.38 -2.09
C ALA A 104 -0.75 -16.41 -2.90
N GLN A 105 -2.02 -16.15 -3.15
CA GLN A 105 -2.88 -17.03 -3.97
C GLN A 105 -2.35 -17.13 -5.42
N LEU A 106 -1.99 -16.01 -6.04
CA LEU A 106 -1.39 -16.01 -7.38
C LEU A 106 -0.05 -16.76 -7.41
N ASN A 107 0.77 -16.64 -6.37
CA ASN A 107 2.02 -17.37 -6.25
C ASN A 107 1.80 -18.88 -6.06
N ALA A 108 0.75 -19.28 -5.32
CA ALA A 108 0.39 -20.69 -5.13
C ALA A 108 -0.05 -21.37 -6.43
N MET A 109 -0.58 -20.63 -7.40
CA MET A 109 -0.95 -21.14 -8.74
C MET A 109 0.25 -21.50 -9.60
N GLN A 110 1.47 -21.14 -9.22
CA GLN A 110 2.73 -21.44 -9.93
C GLN A 110 2.70 -21.05 -11.43
N LEU A 111 2.12 -19.92 -11.74
CA LEU A 111 1.96 -19.44 -13.10
C LEU A 111 3.29 -19.25 -13.81
N LYS A 112 3.27 -19.43 -15.14
CA LYS A 112 4.41 -19.13 -16.02
C LYS A 112 4.03 -18.03 -17.02
N ALA A 113 4.97 -17.16 -17.28
CA ALA A 113 4.85 -16.17 -18.34
C ALA A 113 5.00 -16.82 -19.73
N LYS A 114 4.68 -16.09 -20.80
CA LYS A 114 4.78 -16.60 -22.18
C LYS A 114 6.18 -17.05 -22.56
N ASP A 115 7.20 -16.48 -21.97
CA ASP A 115 8.62 -16.82 -22.16
C ASP A 115 9.09 -17.95 -21.21
N SER A 116 8.15 -18.64 -20.55
CA SER A 116 8.35 -19.74 -19.60
C SER A 116 8.98 -19.34 -18.27
N ARG A 117 9.29 -18.08 -18.02
CA ARG A 117 9.75 -17.63 -16.71
C ARG A 117 8.66 -17.84 -15.67
N ARG A 118 9.07 -18.18 -14.45
CA ARG A 118 8.18 -18.35 -13.32
C ARG A 118 7.64 -16.99 -12.87
N VAL A 119 6.32 -16.85 -12.82
CA VAL A 119 5.67 -15.65 -12.28
C VAL A 119 5.86 -15.60 -10.76
N ARG A 120 6.41 -14.50 -10.29
CA ARG A 120 6.48 -14.17 -8.86
C ARG A 120 5.79 -12.83 -8.63
N VAL A 121 4.77 -12.86 -7.76
CA VAL A 121 3.93 -11.70 -7.45
C VAL A 121 4.32 -11.14 -6.09
N TYR A 122 4.64 -9.86 -6.03
CA TYR A 122 5.01 -9.14 -4.81
C TYR A 122 3.91 -8.17 -4.42
N ASN A 123 3.48 -8.21 -3.15
CA ASN A 123 2.43 -7.36 -2.63
C ASN A 123 3.01 -6.02 -2.14
N LEU A 124 2.88 -4.99 -2.94
CA LEU A 124 3.24 -3.62 -2.60
C LEU A 124 2.01 -2.75 -2.32
N GLY A 125 0.86 -3.36 -2.06
CA GLY A 125 -0.30 -2.65 -1.53
C GLY A 125 0.05 -1.92 -0.25
N TYR A 126 -0.60 -0.79 0.00
CA TYR A 126 -0.45 -0.03 1.22
C TYR A 126 -1.79 0.59 1.62
N PRO A 127 -2.26 0.40 2.86
CA PRO A 127 -3.55 0.89 3.30
C PRO A 127 -3.76 2.38 3.05
N ASP A 128 -5.03 2.77 3.08
CA ASP A 128 -5.57 4.05 2.69
C ASP A 128 -5.62 4.33 1.18
N PHE A 129 -6.62 5.12 0.80
CA PHE A 129 -6.95 5.40 -0.59
C PHE A 129 -6.20 6.63 -1.08
N SER A 130 -5.27 6.49 -2.02
CA SER A 130 -4.58 7.61 -2.67
C SER A 130 -3.80 7.12 -3.88
N LEU A 131 -4.14 7.61 -5.06
CA LEU A 131 -3.36 7.33 -6.27
C LEU A 131 -1.95 7.91 -6.19
N SER A 132 -1.79 9.06 -5.54
CA SER A 132 -0.48 9.69 -5.34
C SER A 132 0.44 8.85 -4.44
N LYS A 133 -0.12 8.23 -3.41
CA LYS A 133 0.61 7.24 -2.59
C LYS A 133 1.04 6.03 -3.44
N ASP A 134 0.13 5.52 -4.26
CA ASP A 134 0.41 4.36 -5.10
C ASP A 134 1.49 4.64 -6.14
N THR A 135 1.47 5.83 -6.76
CA THR A 135 2.52 6.24 -7.72
C THR A 135 3.87 6.40 -7.06
N LEU A 136 3.92 6.86 -5.83
CA LEU A 136 5.16 6.97 -5.06
C LEU A 136 5.74 5.56 -4.75
N ILE A 137 4.90 4.61 -4.36
CA ILE A 137 5.29 3.20 -4.17
C ILE A 137 5.74 2.60 -5.50
N MET A 138 5.00 2.86 -6.59
CA MET A 138 5.35 2.40 -7.94
C MET A 138 6.72 2.91 -8.36
N GLN A 139 7.00 4.19 -8.20
CA GLN A 139 8.29 4.80 -8.51
C GLN A 139 9.44 4.07 -7.80
N ARG A 140 9.26 3.75 -6.53
CA ARG A 140 10.25 3.00 -5.76
C ARG A 140 10.37 1.54 -6.25
N ALA A 141 9.25 0.91 -6.60
CA ALA A 141 9.18 -0.47 -7.09
C ALA A 141 9.92 -0.66 -8.42
N MET A 142 9.95 0.36 -9.29
CA MET A 142 10.67 0.29 -10.58
C MET A 142 12.16 0.00 -10.40
N GLY A 143 12.77 0.37 -9.28
CA GLY A 143 14.16 0.00 -8.95
C GLY A 143 14.40 -1.51 -8.82
N TYR A 144 13.35 -2.30 -8.65
CA TYR A 144 13.40 -3.77 -8.56
C TYR A 144 13.08 -4.47 -9.88
N GLN A 145 13.03 -3.74 -10.99
CA GLN A 145 12.87 -4.23 -12.36
C GLN A 145 11.66 -5.16 -12.55
N PRO A 146 10.44 -4.71 -12.26
CA PRO A 146 9.23 -5.49 -12.52
C PRO A 146 9.04 -5.70 -14.03
N ASP A 147 8.52 -6.86 -14.42
CA ASP A 147 8.11 -7.16 -15.80
C ASP A 147 6.65 -6.74 -16.04
N LEU A 148 5.87 -6.61 -14.96
CA LEU A 148 4.48 -6.17 -15.00
C LEU A 148 4.14 -5.43 -13.69
N VAL A 149 3.48 -4.30 -13.82
CA VAL A 149 2.82 -3.61 -12.70
C VAL A 149 1.31 -3.84 -12.84
N VAL A 150 0.69 -4.36 -11.80
CA VAL A 150 -0.78 -4.46 -11.67
C VAL A 150 -1.20 -3.47 -10.61
N TRP A 151 -1.96 -2.47 -11.02
CA TRP A 151 -2.44 -1.41 -10.15
C TRP A 151 -3.93 -1.57 -9.91
N LEU A 152 -4.28 -1.95 -8.70
CA LEU A 152 -5.65 -2.11 -8.26
C LEU A 152 -6.17 -0.77 -7.75
N VAL A 153 -7.30 -0.34 -8.27
CA VAL A 153 -7.90 0.96 -7.98
C VAL A 153 -9.41 0.84 -7.77
N THR A 154 -9.95 1.77 -7.04
CA THR A 154 -11.40 1.91 -6.85
C THR A 154 -11.78 3.39 -6.82
N LEU A 155 -13.05 3.73 -6.97
CA LEU A 155 -13.50 5.13 -6.96
C LEU A 155 -12.95 5.94 -5.77
N ARG A 156 -12.83 5.34 -4.58
CA ARG A 156 -12.30 6.02 -3.37
C ARG A 156 -10.84 6.45 -3.50
N SER A 157 -10.09 5.89 -4.42
CA SER A 157 -8.69 6.25 -4.64
C SER A 157 -8.53 7.56 -5.42
N PHE A 158 -9.59 8.02 -6.11
CA PHE A 158 -9.52 9.13 -7.07
C PHE A 158 -9.78 10.53 -6.53
N PRO A 159 -10.61 10.78 -5.50
CA PRO A 159 -10.88 12.14 -5.04
C PRO A 159 -9.58 12.91 -4.75
N ILE A 160 -9.55 14.18 -5.18
CA ILE A 160 -8.38 15.05 -4.93
C ILE A 160 -8.10 15.16 -3.43
N SER A 161 -9.14 15.17 -2.61
CA SER A 161 -9.03 15.23 -1.15
C SER A 161 -8.26 14.05 -0.53
N THR A 162 -8.23 12.89 -1.21
CA THR A 162 -7.52 11.70 -0.72
C THR A 162 -6.05 11.66 -1.14
N GLN A 163 -5.59 12.59 -2.00
CA GLN A 163 -4.22 12.54 -2.51
C GLN A 163 -3.16 12.97 -1.50
N MET A 164 -3.53 13.72 -0.46
CA MET A 164 -2.63 14.17 0.60
C MET A 164 -2.41 13.10 1.68
N HIS A 165 -1.84 11.98 1.26
CA HIS A 165 -1.53 10.87 2.16
C HIS A 165 -0.25 11.15 2.99
N PRO A 166 -0.14 10.72 4.28
CA PRO A 166 1.05 10.94 5.10
C PRO A 166 2.35 10.42 4.47
N LEU A 167 2.29 9.29 3.78
CA LEU A 167 3.43 8.75 3.04
C LEU A 167 3.90 9.70 1.93
N VAL A 168 2.96 10.35 1.21
CA VAL A 168 3.26 11.34 0.18
C VAL A 168 3.91 12.56 0.81
N GLN A 169 3.31 13.08 1.88
CA GLN A 169 3.86 14.25 2.59
C GLN A 169 5.29 14.01 3.11
N ALA A 170 5.53 12.81 3.68
CA ALA A 170 6.83 12.46 4.24
C ALA A 170 7.94 12.30 3.17
N ASN A 171 7.58 12.00 1.92
CA ASN A 171 8.54 11.66 0.86
C ASN A 171 8.60 12.68 -0.29
N GLN A 172 7.72 13.70 -0.32
CA GLN A 172 7.74 14.77 -1.33
C GLN A 172 8.68 15.92 -1.02
N THR A 173 8.97 16.15 0.24
CA THR A 173 9.84 17.26 0.66
C THR A 173 11.19 16.73 1.10
N ASP A 174 12.27 17.16 0.44
CA ASP A 174 13.57 17.10 1.08
C ASP A 174 13.47 17.88 2.41
N PRO A 175 13.71 17.21 3.55
CA PRO A 175 13.61 17.91 4.82
C PRO A 175 14.57 19.10 4.79
N ALA A 176 14.05 20.29 5.18
CA ALA A 176 14.90 21.47 5.33
C ALA A 176 16.12 21.11 6.20
N PRO A 177 17.28 21.75 6.02
CA PRO A 177 18.48 21.44 6.81
C PRO A 177 18.23 21.46 8.32
N THR A 178 17.33 22.34 8.78
CA THR A 178 16.89 22.43 10.18
C THR A 178 16.11 21.19 10.64
N ASP A 179 15.40 20.51 9.73
CA ASP A 179 14.61 19.33 10.05
C ASP A 179 15.46 18.05 10.07
N ARG A 180 16.73 18.15 9.67
CA ARG A 180 17.71 17.05 9.72
C ARG A 180 18.37 16.87 11.08
N TRP A 181 18.13 17.76 12.03
CA TRP A 181 18.67 17.62 13.37
C TRP A 181 18.17 16.32 14.02
N PHE A 182 19.07 15.64 14.73
CA PHE A 182 18.77 14.39 15.45
C PHE A 182 17.49 14.49 16.28
N TRP A 183 17.23 15.66 16.89
CA TRP A 183 16.08 15.85 17.76
C TRP A 183 14.75 15.88 17.01
N SER A 184 14.70 16.48 15.84
CA SER A 184 13.49 16.50 15.00
C SER A 184 13.22 15.12 14.37
N GLN A 185 14.27 14.37 14.05
CA GLN A 185 14.16 13.06 13.41
C GLN A 185 14.21 11.85 14.36
N ARG A 186 14.28 12.10 15.68
CA ARG A 186 14.38 11.04 16.70
C ARG A 186 13.29 9.98 16.58
N ARG A 187 12.06 10.39 16.22
CA ARG A 187 10.93 9.46 16.07
C ARG A 187 11.16 8.53 14.90
N ASN A 188 11.50 9.06 13.75
CA ASN A 188 11.74 8.28 12.54
C ASN A 188 12.91 7.30 12.74
N LEU A 189 13.98 7.75 13.41
CA LEU A 189 15.11 6.89 13.76
C LEU A 189 14.69 5.81 14.78
N ALA A 190 13.91 6.18 15.78
CA ALA A 190 13.41 5.21 16.77
C ALA A 190 12.50 4.17 16.10
N ASP A 191 11.61 4.57 15.22
CA ASP A 191 10.72 3.65 14.49
C ASP A 191 11.51 2.72 13.56
N LEU A 192 12.55 3.23 12.90
CA LEU A 192 13.46 2.42 12.11
C LEU A 192 14.21 1.39 12.98
N LEU A 193 14.75 1.81 14.10
CA LEU A 193 15.43 0.91 15.06
C LEU A 193 14.46 -0.12 15.64
N ARG A 194 13.24 0.29 15.99
CA ARG A 194 12.20 -0.64 16.48
C ARG A 194 11.86 -1.68 15.43
N LEU A 195 11.67 -1.30 14.16
CA LEU A 195 11.44 -2.25 13.08
C LEU A 195 12.56 -3.27 12.97
N GLN A 196 13.83 -2.84 13.06
CA GLN A 196 14.98 -3.73 12.97
C GLN A 196 15.11 -4.64 14.21
N LEU A 197 14.96 -4.10 15.41
CA LEU A 197 15.14 -4.85 16.66
C LEU A 197 13.96 -5.78 16.97
N TYR A 198 12.73 -5.33 16.74
CA TYR A 198 11.53 -6.15 16.98
C TYR A 198 11.13 -6.98 15.75
N GLY A 199 11.58 -6.60 14.56
CA GLY A 199 11.30 -7.33 13.34
C GLY A 199 11.80 -8.79 13.40
N VAL A 200 12.96 -9.03 14.00
CA VAL A 200 13.53 -10.38 14.12
C VAL A 200 12.65 -11.31 14.98
N PRO A 201 12.33 -10.98 16.26
CA PRO A 201 11.46 -11.85 17.06
C PRO A 201 10.02 -11.92 16.52
N TRP A 202 9.50 -10.86 15.92
CA TRP A 202 8.16 -10.91 15.30
C TRP A 202 8.11 -11.83 14.10
N ALA A 203 9.14 -11.80 13.25
CA ALA A 203 9.23 -12.71 12.12
C ALA A 203 9.35 -14.17 12.54
N THR A 204 10.08 -14.45 13.62
CA THR A 204 10.23 -15.81 14.17
C THR A 204 8.88 -16.39 14.61
N THR A 205 7.99 -15.54 15.12
CA THR A 205 6.65 -15.94 15.59
C THR A 205 5.57 -15.75 14.51
N GLY A 206 5.85 -15.03 13.43
CA GLY A 206 4.88 -14.65 12.41
C GLY A 206 3.83 -13.65 12.87
N ILE A 207 3.93 -13.12 14.09
CA ILE A 207 2.92 -12.26 14.71
C ILE A 207 2.78 -10.92 14.00
N ASP A 208 3.83 -10.42 13.38
CA ASP A 208 3.86 -9.17 12.64
C ASP A 208 3.16 -9.25 11.26
N GLN A 209 2.77 -10.43 10.86
CA GLN A 209 2.02 -10.66 9.63
C GLN A 209 0.51 -10.72 9.86
N VAL A 210 0.08 -10.72 11.11
CA VAL A 210 -1.34 -10.75 11.49
C VAL A 210 -1.77 -9.35 11.89
N TYR A 211 -2.75 -8.80 11.19
CA TYR A 211 -3.39 -7.56 11.57
C TYR A 211 -4.66 -7.86 12.35
N SER A 212 -4.69 -7.46 13.62
CA SER A 212 -5.87 -7.58 14.47
C SER A 212 -6.65 -6.27 14.42
N ALA A 213 -7.84 -6.29 13.85
CA ALA A 213 -8.75 -5.14 13.82
C ALA A 213 -10.12 -5.52 14.39
N ASP A 214 -10.85 -4.52 14.86
CA ASP A 214 -12.25 -4.67 15.20
C ASP A 214 -13.04 -4.82 13.89
N TYR A 215 -13.64 -5.98 13.69
CA TYR A 215 -14.35 -6.30 12.46
C TYR A 215 -15.67 -5.50 12.37
N VAL A 216 -15.83 -4.76 11.29
CA VAL A 216 -17.12 -4.20 10.90
C VAL A 216 -17.89 -5.27 10.13
N ARG A 217 -19.00 -5.72 10.69
CA ARG A 217 -19.87 -6.69 10.02
C ARG A 217 -20.42 -6.08 8.72
N TRP A 218 -20.35 -6.82 7.63
CA TRP A 218 -21.01 -6.46 6.37
C TRP A 218 -22.49 -6.17 6.62
N GLN A 219 -22.95 -4.99 6.17
CA GLN A 219 -24.33 -4.57 6.24
C GLN A 219 -24.94 -4.68 4.85
N ASN A 220 -25.99 -5.49 4.74
CA ASN A 220 -26.73 -5.63 3.50
C ASN A 220 -27.78 -4.50 3.33
N ASP A 221 -28.36 -4.03 4.45
CA ASP A 221 -29.22 -2.86 4.49
C ASP A 221 -28.37 -1.60 4.60
N LEU A 222 -28.62 -0.65 3.71
CA LEU A 222 -27.83 0.56 3.56
C LEU A 222 -28.61 1.80 4.01
N ASP A 223 -27.90 2.84 4.37
CA ASP A 223 -28.49 4.14 4.61
C ASP A 223 -28.99 4.77 3.28
N PRO A 224 -30.06 5.58 3.30
CA PRO A 224 -30.58 6.23 2.10
C PRO A 224 -29.73 7.41 1.62
N ASP A 225 -28.59 7.69 2.29
CA ASP A 225 -27.68 8.74 1.88
C ASP A 225 -27.05 8.43 0.53
N ASP A 226 -27.28 9.28 -0.46
CA ASP A 226 -26.77 9.15 -1.83
C ASP A 226 -25.49 9.96 -2.07
N THR A 227 -24.90 10.56 -1.03
CA THR A 227 -23.68 11.33 -1.16
C THR A 227 -22.45 10.42 -1.35
N PHE A 228 -21.51 10.89 -2.15
CA PHE A 228 -20.18 10.32 -2.25
C PHE A 228 -19.18 11.30 -1.63
N GLN A 229 -18.72 11.02 -0.42
CA GLN A 229 -17.93 11.96 0.39
C GLN A 229 -18.69 13.30 0.57
N THR A 230 -18.21 14.38 -0.04
CA THR A 230 -18.87 15.68 -0.06
C THR A 230 -19.66 15.94 -1.35
N LEU A 231 -19.57 15.04 -2.33
CA LEU A 231 -20.22 15.18 -3.62
C LEU A 231 -21.65 14.68 -3.59
N LYS A 232 -22.52 15.36 -4.33
CA LYS A 232 -23.94 15.03 -4.45
C LYS A 232 -24.32 14.73 -5.90
N PRO A 233 -25.36 13.89 -6.12
CA PRO A 233 -25.84 13.69 -7.47
C PRO A 233 -26.27 15.04 -8.11
N PRO A 234 -26.39 15.13 -9.44
CA PRO A 234 -26.33 13.98 -10.36
C PRO A 234 -24.97 13.75 -11.00
N THR A 235 -23.96 14.58 -10.77
CA THR A 235 -22.75 14.59 -11.62
C THR A 235 -21.48 14.45 -10.81
N LEU A 236 -20.66 13.46 -11.19
CA LEU A 236 -19.29 13.31 -10.75
C LEU A 236 -18.38 14.15 -11.66
N ASN A 237 -17.88 15.29 -11.15
CA ASN A 237 -17.02 16.16 -11.95
C ASN A 237 -15.62 15.57 -12.10
N ARG A 238 -15.11 15.59 -13.33
CA ARG A 238 -13.72 15.15 -13.60
C ARG A 238 -12.68 15.96 -12.82
N ALA A 239 -12.98 17.24 -12.55
CA ALA A 239 -12.11 18.12 -11.78
C ALA A 239 -11.97 17.71 -10.29
N ASP A 240 -12.87 16.89 -9.78
CA ASP A 240 -12.82 16.40 -8.41
C ASP A 240 -11.98 15.11 -8.28
N LEU A 241 -11.53 14.57 -9.42
CA LEU A 241 -10.81 13.30 -9.51
C LEU A 241 -9.38 13.49 -10.03
N ALA A 242 -8.42 12.86 -9.39
CA ALA A 242 -6.99 12.90 -9.71
C ALA A 242 -6.63 11.98 -10.90
N LEU A 243 -7.33 12.13 -12.04
CA LEU A 243 -7.14 11.29 -13.23
C LEU A 243 -5.79 11.47 -13.91
N ASP A 244 -5.16 12.62 -13.76
CA ASP A 244 -3.83 12.94 -14.25
C ASP A 244 -2.74 12.08 -13.60
N VAL A 245 -2.95 11.64 -12.37
CA VAL A 245 -2.03 10.76 -11.64
C VAL A 245 -1.84 9.42 -12.37
N ILE A 246 -2.85 8.93 -13.08
CA ILE A 246 -2.70 7.72 -13.91
C ILE A 246 -1.72 7.96 -15.07
N GLY A 247 -1.77 9.15 -15.66
CA GLY A 247 -0.80 9.54 -16.69
C GLY A 247 0.63 9.58 -16.16
N GLN A 248 0.82 10.12 -14.95
CA GLN A 248 2.11 10.12 -14.24
C GLN A 248 2.59 8.70 -13.95
N ALA A 249 1.71 7.82 -13.46
CA ALA A 249 2.04 6.42 -13.21
C ALA A 249 2.54 5.70 -14.48
N LYS A 250 1.92 5.98 -15.64
CA LYS A 250 2.36 5.42 -16.92
C LYS A 250 3.76 5.93 -17.32
N GLN A 251 4.07 7.20 -17.04
CA GLN A 251 5.42 7.74 -17.25
C GLN A 251 6.45 7.07 -16.32
N ILE A 252 6.08 6.88 -15.05
CA ILE A 252 6.91 6.19 -14.04
C ILE A 252 7.19 4.74 -14.49
N ALA A 253 6.17 4.02 -14.95
CA ALA A 253 6.31 2.65 -15.43
C ALA A 253 7.18 2.55 -16.71
N GLY A 254 7.25 3.63 -17.52
CA GLY A 254 8.06 3.67 -18.72
C GLY A 254 7.67 2.57 -19.72
N THR A 255 8.61 1.69 -20.02
CA THR A 255 8.42 0.54 -20.93
C THR A 255 7.78 -0.67 -20.22
N THR A 256 7.77 -0.70 -18.91
CA THR A 256 7.13 -1.78 -18.15
C THR A 256 5.62 -1.74 -18.34
N PRO A 257 4.99 -2.85 -18.73
CA PRO A 257 3.53 -2.92 -18.83
C PRO A 257 2.85 -2.55 -17.50
N LEU A 258 1.88 -1.63 -17.59
CA LEU A 258 1.01 -1.24 -16.49
C LEU A 258 -0.41 -1.73 -16.81
N LEU A 259 -0.96 -2.60 -15.96
CA LEU A 259 -2.35 -3.05 -15.98
C LEU A 259 -3.10 -2.37 -14.84
N ILE A 260 -4.11 -1.58 -15.18
CA ILE A 260 -5.01 -0.95 -14.22
C ILE A 260 -6.22 -1.86 -14.05
N VAL A 261 -6.56 -2.19 -12.82
CA VAL A 261 -7.69 -3.06 -12.50
C VAL A 261 -8.64 -2.31 -11.57
N ASN A 262 -9.87 -2.10 -12.01
CA ASN A 262 -10.93 -1.68 -11.11
C ASN A 262 -11.36 -2.89 -10.28
N GLU A 263 -11.20 -2.79 -8.97
CA GLU A 263 -11.38 -3.90 -8.04
C GLU A 263 -12.83 -4.39 -7.99
N PRO A 264 -13.03 -5.69 -7.76
CA PRO A 264 -14.36 -6.19 -7.45
C PRO A 264 -14.83 -5.63 -6.11
N MET A 265 -16.13 -5.37 -6.02
CA MET A 265 -16.75 -4.88 -4.79
C MET A 265 -17.93 -5.74 -4.36
N ALA A 266 -18.16 -5.81 -3.07
CA ALA A 266 -19.37 -6.40 -2.52
C ALA A 266 -20.57 -5.52 -2.88
N ILE A 267 -21.63 -6.12 -3.41
CA ILE A 267 -22.87 -5.47 -3.81
C ILE A 267 -23.97 -5.86 -2.84
N ALA A 268 -24.51 -4.89 -2.12
CA ALA A 268 -25.63 -5.10 -1.20
C ALA A 268 -26.93 -5.36 -1.98
N THR A 269 -27.77 -6.23 -1.41
CA THR A 269 -29.06 -6.62 -1.98
C THR A 269 -30.24 -6.28 -1.07
N GLY A 270 -29.97 -5.64 0.07
CA GLY A 270 -30.96 -5.26 1.06
C GLY A 270 -31.60 -3.89 0.80
N LYS A 271 -32.05 -3.25 1.87
CA LYS A 271 -32.68 -1.93 1.83
C LYS A 271 -31.75 -0.90 1.20
N ASN A 272 -32.30 0.01 0.37
CA ASN A 272 -31.58 1.07 -0.34
C ASN A 272 -30.46 0.59 -1.28
N SER A 273 -30.48 -0.66 -1.69
CA SER A 273 -29.56 -1.19 -2.69
C SER A 273 -29.81 -0.64 -4.10
N ASP A 274 -30.97 -0.01 -4.34
CA ASP A 274 -31.30 0.76 -5.54
C ASP A 274 -30.57 2.12 -5.57
N ILE A 275 -30.19 2.67 -4.42
CA ILE A 275 -29.48 3.95 -4.27
C ILE A 275 -27.96 3.73 -4.24
N ARG A 276 -27.51 2.67 -3.56
CA ARG A 276 -26.09 2.40 -3.31
C ARG A 276 -25.73 0.96 -3.69
N TYR A 277 -24.48 0.76 -4.14
CA TYR A 277 -23.92 -0.58 -4.30
C TYR A 277 -23.50 -1.18 -2.96
N ASN A 278 -22.95 -0.37 -2.08
CA ASN A 278 -22.54 -0.76 -0.74
C ASN A 278 -22.38 0.47 0.16
N PHE A 279 -21.88 0.26 1.36
CA PHE A 279 -21.65 1.33 2.32
C PHE A 279 -20.79 2.49 1.77
N PHE A 280 -19.85 2.21 0.85
CA PHE A 280 -18.92 3.21 0.32
C PHE A 280 -19.43 3.91 -0.95
N TYR A 281 -20.21 3.23 -1.78
CA TYR A 281 -20.46 3.66 -3.15
C TYR A 281 -21.94 3.87 -3.47
N PRO A 282 -22.39 5.13 -3.60
CA PRO A 282 -23.67 5.41 -4.25
C PRO A 282 -23.59 5.05 -5.72
N ARG A 283 -24.68 4.52 -6.29
CA ARG A 283 -24.74 4.02 -7.66
C ARG A 283 -24.36 5.09 -8.67
N TRP A 284 -24.95 6.29 -8.56
CA TRP A 284 -24.74 7.38 -9.49
C TRP A 284 -23.24 7.73 -9.66
N ALA A 285 -22.50 7.79 -8.56
CA ALA A 285 -21.09 8.16 -8.60
C ALA A 285 -20.22 7.01 -9.16
N TYR A 286 -20.51 5.78 -8.71
CA TYR A 286 -19.72 4.64 -9.16
C TYR A 286 -19.95 4.30 -10.63
N ASP A 287 -21.19 4.39 -11.13
CA ASP A 287 -21.49 4.14 -12.54
C ASP A 287 -20.82 5.19 -13.44
N GLN A 288 -20.86 6.47 -13.07
CA GLN A 288 -20.16 7.53 -13.79
C GLN A 288 -18.64 7.34 -13.77
N TYR A 289 -18.08 6.95 -12.64
CA TYR A 289 -16.66 6.61 -12.53
C TYR A 289 -16.26 5.49 -13.50
N ARG A 290 -17.03 4.42 -13.58
CA ARG A 290 -16.75 3.30 -14.50
C ARG A 290 -16.78 3.72 -15.95
N VAL A 291 -17.79 4.49 -16.34
CA VAL A 291 -17.89 5.07 -17.69
C VAL A 291 -16.65 5.93 -17.97
N LEU A 292 -16.33 6.83 -17.05
CA LEU A 292 -15.17 7.72 -17.17
C LEU A 292 -13.85 6.95 -17.30
N MET A 293 -13.64 5.91 -16.50
CA MET A 293 -12.43 5.08 -16.56
C MET A 293 -12.33 4.34 -17.89
N THR A 294 -13.44 3.80 -18.39
CA THR A 294 -13.50 3.11 -19.68
C THR A 294 -13.15 4.06 -20.83
N GLU A 295 -13.76 5.25 -20.86
CA GLU A 295 -13.46 6.28 -21.85
C GLU A 295 -11.99 6.72 -21.81
N GLN A 296 -11.45 6.98 -20.60
CA GLN A 296 -10.05 7.37 -20.44
C GLN A 296 -9.09 6.26 -20.88
N ALA A 297 -9.41 5.02 -20.55
CA ALA A 297 -8.61 3.87 -20.97
C ALA A 297 -8.56 3.75 -22.50
N GLN A 298 -9.69 3.93 -23.19
CA GLN A 298 -9.76 3.91 -24.63
C GLN A 298 -9.00 5.10 -25.27
N GLN A 299 -9.26 6.32 -24.81
CA GLN A 299 -8.65 7.55 -25.35
C GLN A 299 -7.13 7.59 -25.15
N LYS A 300 -6.64 7.08 -24.01
CA LYS A 300 -5.22 7.11 -23.62
C LYS A 300 -4.49 5.78 -23.89
N ASN A 301 -5.20 4.80 -24.47
CA ASN A 301 -4.67 3.45 -24.68
C ASN A 301 -4.05 2.83 -23.42
N TRP A 302 -4.81 2.86 -22.31
CA TRP A 302 -4.43 2.19 -21.09
C TRP A 302 -4.87 0.72 -21.13
N ARG A 303 -4.08 -0.16 -20.53
CA ARG A 303 -4.53 -1.52 -20.24
C ARG A 303 -5.39 -1.47 -18.99
N TYR A 304 -6.70 -1.57 -19.18
CA TYR A 304 -7.68 -1.45 -18.11
C TYR A 304 -8.63 -2.65 -18.12
N VAL A 305 -8.91 -3.18 -16.94
CA VAL A 305 -9.88 -4.25 -16.71
C VAL A 305 -10.83 -3.81 -15.59
N ASP A 306 -12.13 -3.91 -15.86
CA ASP A 306 -13.17 -3.59 -14.90
C ASP A 306 -13.73 -4.88 -14.32
N LEU A 307 -13.38 -5.17 -13.05
CA LEU A 307 -13.80 -6.36 -12.32
C LEU A 307 -14.86 -6.06 -11.26
N TRP A 308 -15.49 -4.89 -11.28
CA TRP A 308 -16.36 -4.39 -10.21
C TRP A 308 -17.43 -5.40 -9.73
N ASN A 309 -17.98 -6.22 -10.61
CA ASN A 309 -19.01 -7.23 -10.33
C ASN A 309 -18.57 -8.65 -10.70
N ALA A 310 -17.26 -8.88 -10.82
CA ALA A 310 -16.73 -10.19 -11.22
C ALA A 310 -16.95 -11.26 -10.16
N ILE A 311 -17.14 -10.87 -8.91
CA ILE A 311 -17.38 -11.79 -7.78
C ILE A 311 -18.87 -11.68 -7.39
N PRO A 312 -19.62 -12.79 -7.38
CA PRO A 312 -21.01 -12.80 -6.94
C PRO A 312 -21.16 -12.29 -5.50
N ALA A 313 -22.22 -11.54 -5.21
CA ALA A 313 -22.46 -10.99 -3.87
C ALA A 313 -22.47 -12.06 -2.77
N ALA A 314 -22.91 -13.28 -3.10
CA ALA A 314 -22.93 -14.42 -2.18
C ALA A 314 -21.52 -14.93 -1.79
N GLU A 315 -20.51 -14.60 -2.58
CA GLU A 315 -19.12 -14.99 -2.33
C GLU A 315 -18.33 -13.92 -1.57
N PHE A 316 -18.88 -12.71 -1.46
CA PHE A 316 -18.39 -11.70 -0.52
C PHE A 316 -18.88 -12.03 0.88
N PHE A 317 -18.29 -13.07 1.48
CA PHE A 317 -18.62 -13.40 2.84
C PHE A 317 -18.12 -12.34 3.82
N CYS A 318 -18.97 -12.14 4.80
CA CYS A 318 -18.76 -11.39 6.01
C CYS A 318 -17.27 -11.35 6.40
N TRP A 319 -16.68 -10.19 6.35
CA TRP A 319 -15.34 -9.89 6.86
C TRP A 319 -15.14 -10.28 8.34
N ALA A 320 -16.15 -10.92 8.95
CA ALA A 320 -16.22 -11.27 10.35
C ALA A 320 -16.40 -12.76 10.64
N CYS A 321 -16.25 -13.67 9.66
CA CYS A 321 -16.39 -15.12 9.91
C CYS A 321 -15.03 -15.83 9.90
N PRO A 322 -14.42 -16.14 11.05
CA PRO A 322 -13.16 -16.88 11.11
C PRO A 322 -13.27 -18.36 10.67
N VAL A 323 -14.46 -18.85 10.34
CA VAL A 323 -14.71 -20.29 10.11
C VAL A 323 -14.82 -20.68 8.63
N MET A 324 -14.82 -19.73 7.67
CA MET A 324 -15.08 -20.07 6.25
C MET A 324 -13.93 -19.80 5.26
N SER A 325 -12.75 -19.38 5.69
CA SER A 325 -11.63 -19.05 4.79
C SER A 325 -10.95 -20.27 4.14
N THR A 326 -11.30 -21.51 4.54
CA THR A 326 -10.60 -22.71 4.06
C THR A 326 -11.32 -23.49 2.97
N ARG A 327 -12.52 -23.09 2.50
CA ARG A 327 -13.31 -23.94 1.59
C ARG A 327 -13.47 -23.46 0.14
N TYR A 328 -13.02 -22.28 -0.25
CA TYR A 328 -13.39 -21.73 -1.56
C TYR A 328 -12.23 -21.33 -2.49
N TRP A 329 -11.00 -21.75 -2.20
CA TRP A 329 -9.85 -21.57 -3.09
C TRP A 329 -9.22 -22.91 -3.51
N SER A 330 -10.03 -23.96 -3.64
CA SER A 330 -9.59 -25.22 -4.25
C SER A 330 -10.03 -25.31 -5.70
#